data_bd360530e38a1b47c507eb5e723fdfaf
#
_entry.id   bd360530e38a1b47c507eb5e723fdfaf
#
_cell.length_a   1.000
_cell.length_b   1.000
_cell.length_c   1.000
_cell.angle_alpha   90.00
_cell.angle_beta   90.00
_cell.angle_gamma   90.00
#
_symmetry.space_group_name_H-M   'P 1'
#
loop_
_entity.id
_entity.type
_entity.pdbx_description
1 polymer ?
#
loop_
_entity_poly.entity_id
_entity_poly.type
_entity_poly.pdbx_seq_one_letter_code
_entity_poly.pdbx_strand_id
1 'polypeptide(L)'
;MKKHFFPIMCTLMLSALFLVTVGCSGNSNDQAGKQEQGSHLLSLKVKVIEMVEDEDNLFLVEALESYKDEINQGDTISVAADSTKVSDILGTYQEHNSFRIYFPKIDDTSDGISVTCLDVVQYDSSGEIIQQAE
;
A
#
# COMPACT_ATOMS: atom_id res chain seq x y z
N MET A 1 52.20 -27.19 -8.33
CA MET A 1 51.87 -26.01 -8.96
C MET A 1 50.39 -25.69 -8.81
N LYS A 2 49.57 -26.57 -9.16
CA LYS A 2 48.18 -26.28 -9.10
C LYS A 2 47.71 -26.08 -7.68
N LYS A 3 48.34 -26.70 -6.76
CA LYS A 3 47.87 -26.58 -5.39
C LYS A 3 48.04 -25.17 -4.85
N HIS A 4 49.01 -24.47 -5.37
CA HIS A 4 49.21 -23.14 -4.83
C HIS A 4 48.27 -22.15 -5.47
N PHE A 5 47.75 -22.51 -6.61
CA PHE A 5 46.92 -21.63 -7.32
C PHE A 5 45.54 -21.55 -6.65
N PHE A 6 45.06 -22.65 -6.13
CA PHE A 6 43.76 -22.68 -5.56
C PHE A 6 43.60 -21.77 -4.37
N PRO A 7 44.51 -21.79 -3.41
CA PRO A 7 44.30 -20.92 -2.26
C PRO A 7 44.32 -19.45 -2.63
N ILE A 8 45.11 -19.09 -3.62
CA ILE A 8 45.18 -17.72 -4.01
C ILE A 8 43.86 -17.29 -4.62
N MET A 9 43.28 -18.15 -5.42
CA MET A 9 42.01 -17.83 -6.04
C MET A 9 40.90 -17.70 -4.98
N CYS A 10 40.94 -18.59 -4.01
CA CYS A 10 39.93 -18.52 -2.97
C CYS A 10 40.04 -17.24 -2.18
N THR A 11 41.29 -16.83 -1.92
CA THR A 11 41.49 -15.63 -1.15
C THR A 11 40.96 -14.42 -1.91
N LEU A 12 41.21 -14.40 -3.21
CA LEU A 12 40.75 -13.27 -3.99
C LEU A 12 39.24 -13.22 -4.03
N MET A 13 38.62 -14.38 -4.16
CA MET A 13 37.18 -14.41 -4.21
C MET A 13 36.59 -13.94 -2.88
N LEU A 14 37.23 -14.37 -1.81
CA LEU A 14 36.69 -13.99 -0.51
C LEU A 14 36.84 -12.49 -0.33
N SER A 15 37.93 -11.90 -0.80
CA SER A 15 38.11 -10.49 -0.64
C SER A 15 37.06 -9.73 -1.42
N ALA A 16 36.79 -10.18 -2.61
CA ALA A 16 35.82 -9.51 -3.44
C ALA A 16 34.45 -9.57 -2.80
N LEU A 17 34.13 -10.72 -2.24
CA LEU A 17 32.83 -10.85 -1.63
C LEU A 17 32.72 -9.93 -0.44
N PHE A 18 33.80 -9.81 0.32
CA PHE A 18 33.75 -8.95 1.48
C PHE A 18 33.53 -7.49 1.07
N LEU A 19 34.19 -7.07 0.02
CA LEU A 19 34.01 -5.71 -0.40
C LEU A 19 32.57 -5.43 -0.86
N VAL A 20 32.00 -6.38 -1.53
CA VAL A 20 30.64 -6.19 -2.01
C VAL A 20 29.71 -6.08 -0.82
N THR A 21 29.95 -6.91 0.18
CA THR A 21 29.06 -6.88 1.32
C THR A 21 29.17 -5.55 2.07
N VAL A 22 30.37 -5.05 2.21
CA VAL A 22 30.54 -3.81 2.91
C VAL A 22 29.90 -2.67 2.11
N GLY A 23 30.07 -2.71 0.80
CA GLY A 23 29.47 -1.69 -0.03
C GLY A 23 27.95 -1.69 0.08
N CYS A 24 27.37 -2.85 0.05
CA CYS A 24 25.92 -2.90 0.15
C CYS A 24 25.47 -2.45 1.51
N SER A 25 26.22 -2.79 2.55
CA SER A 25 25.82 -2.35 3.82
C SER A 25 25.86 -0.87 3.90
N GLY A 26 26.87 -0.29 3.39
CA GLY A 26 26.97 1.13 3.45
C GLY A 26 25.84 1.81 2.78
N ASN A 27 25.43 1.27 1.68
CA ASN A 27 24.42 1.93 1.03
C ASN A 27 23.18 1.69 1.70
N SER A 28 23.05 0.61 2.21
CA SER A 28 21.84 0.36 2.62
C SER A 28 21.57 1.08 3.76
N ASN A 29 22.40 1.61 4.33
CA ASN A 29 22.12 2.27 5.35
C ASN A 29 21.19 3.17 5.14
N ASP A 30 21.12 3.59 4.23
CA ASP A 30 20.23 4.46 3.95
C ASP A 30 19.11 3.83 4.15
N GLN A 31 19.24 2.94 4.33
CA GLN A 31 18.49 2.36 4.69
C GLN A 31 17.56 2.79 5.38
N ALA A 32 17.76 3.55 5.74
CA ALA A 32 16.80 4.24 6.22
C ALA A 32 15.66 3.91 5.49
N GLY A 33 15.80 3.87 4.39
CA GLY A 33 14.71 3.72 3.58
C GLY A 33 13.91 2.59 3.91
N LYS A 34 14.35 1.64 4.56
CA LYS A 34 13.63 0.58 4.67
C LYS A 34 12.55 0.80 5.51
N GLN A 35 12.70 1.44 6.51
CA GLN A 35 11.64 1.59 7.30
C GLN A 35 10.70 2.42 6.70
N GLU A 36 11.01 3.28 6.00
CA GLU A 36 10.04 4.08 5.46
C GLU A 36 9.20 3.35 4.58
N GLN A 37 9.60 2.36 4.02
CA GLN A 37 8.79 1.72 3.12
C GLN A 37 7.64 1.19 3.80
N GLY A 38 7.72 0.78 4.98
CA GLY A 38 6.60 0.24 5.63
C GLY A 38 5.52 1.24 5.85
N SER A 39 5.82 2.49 5.83
CA SER A 39 4.79 3.46 6.07
C SER A 39 4.33 4.13 4.81
N HIS A 40 4.73 3.67 3.66
CA HIS A 40 4.34 4.34 2.47
C HIS A 40 3.03 3.80 1.98
N LEU A 41 1.96 4.15 2.60
CA LEU A 41 0.66 3.80 2.11
C LEU A 41 0.15 4.93 1.23
N LEU A 42 -0.54 4.58 0.20
CA LEU A 42 -1.21 5.54 -0.65
C LEU A 42 -2.54 5.89 0.00
N SER A 43 -3.10 7.02 -0.31
CA SER A 43 -4.40 7.38 0.25
C SER A 43 -5.27 8.04 -0.79
N LEU A 44 -6.57 7.90 -0.63
CA LEU A 44 -7.52 8.48 -1.58
C LEU A 44 -8.79 8.80 -0.82
N LYS A 45 -9.39 9.94 -1.14
CA LYS A 45 -10.66 10.32 -0.56
C LYS A 45 -11.75 9.76 -1.44
N VAL A 46 -12.69 9.06 -0.84
CA VAL A 46 -13.73 8.34 -1.58
C VAL A 46 -15.08 8.46 -0.90
N LYS A 47 -16.12 8.11 -1.64
CA LYS A 47 -17.46 8.03 -1.12
C LYS A 47 -17.91 6.61 -1.41
N VAL A 48 -18.45 5.89 -0.44
CA VAL A 48 -18.90 4.52 -0.66
C VAL A 48 -20.23 4.57 -1.39
N ILE A 49 -20.34 3.83 -2.49
CA ILE A 49 -21.56 3.74 -3.26
C ILE A 49 -22.40 2.60 -2.72
N GLU A 50 -21.81 1.44 -2.54
CA GLU A 50 -22.54 0.30 -2.04
C GLU A 50 -21.60 -0.81 -1.60
N MET A 51 -22.08 -1.71 -0.78
CA MET A 51 -21.34 -2.89 -0.41
C MET A 51 -21.77 -3.98 -1.38
N VAL A 52 -20.83 -4.71 -1.92
CA VAL A 52 -21.13 -5.73 -2.93
C VAL A 52 -21.77 -6.92 -2.22
N GLU A 53 -22.90 -7.36 -2.75
CA GLU A 53 -23.59 -8.48 -2.14
C GLU A 53 -22.75 -9.74 -2.27
N ASP A 54 -22.85 -10.61 -1.35
CA ASP A 54 -22.14 -11.89 -1.34
C ASP A 54 -20.63 -11.71 -1.06
N GLU A 55 -20.18 -10.49 -0.79
CA GLU A 55 -18.79 -10.26 -0.49
C GLU A 55 -18.74 -9.35 0.74
N ASP A 56 -18.60 -9.91 1.89
CA ASP A 56 -18.71 -9.14 3.13
C ASP A 56 -17.73 -8.00 3.28
N ASN A 57 -16.64 -8.02 2.58
CA ASN A 57 -15.66 -7.00 2.74
C ASN A 57 -15.34 -6.25 1.45
N LEU A 58 -16.20 -6.30 0.47
CA LEU A 58 -15.97 -5.63 -0.80
C LEU A 58 -16.94 -4.47 -0.99
N PHE A 59 -16.41 -3.30 -1.28
CA PHE A 59 -17.23 -2.11 -1.46
C PHE A 59 -16.93 -1.44 -2.79
N LEU A 60 -17.93 -0.83 -3.39
CA LEU A 60 -17.72 0.01 -4.56
C LEU A 60 -17.73 1.44 -4.06
N VAL A 61 -16.72 2.21 -4.47
CA VAL A 61 -16.59 3.59 -4.03
C VAL A 61 -16.34 4.51 -5.21
N GLU A 62 -16.65 5.77 -5.05
CA GLU A 62 -16.38 6.77 -6.07
C GLU A 62 -15.23 7.63 -5.58
N ALA A 63 -14.22 7.85 -6.41
CA ALA A 63 -13.09 8.68 -6.05
C ALA A 63 -13.53 10.14 -6.00
N LEU A 64 -13.26 10.80 -4.89
CA LEU A 64 -13.61 12.21 -4.74
C LEU A 64 -12.44 13.12 -5.09
N GLU A 65 -11.31 12.55 -5.43
CA GLU A 65 -10.14 13.30 -5.86
C GLU A 65 -9.35 12.43 -6.83
N SER A 66 -8.45 13.01 -7.57
CA SER A 66 -7.64 12.26 -8.52
C SER A 66 -6.33 11.83 -7.86
N TYR A 67 -5.76 10.72 -8.32
CA TYR A 67 -4.49 10.26 -7.82
C TYR A 67 -3.58 10.04 -9.01
N LYS A 68 -2.64 10.91 -9.24
CA LYS A 68 -1.72 10.85 -10.36
C LYS A 68 -2.48 10.62 -11.65
N ASP A 69 -1.97 9.77 -12.51
CA ASP A 69 -2.65 9.47 -13.76
C ASP A 69 -3.40 8.15 -13.66
N GLU A 70 -3.46 7.56 -12.48
CA GLU A 70 -4.04 6.24 -12.33
C GLU A 70 -5.50 6.26 -11.93
N ILE A 71 -5.91 7.23 -11.14
CA ILE A 71 -7.30 7.33 -10.71
C ILE A 71 -7.76 8.76 -10.95
N ASN A 72 -8.92 8.91 -11.57
CA ASN A 72 -9.48 10.24 -11.79
C ASN A 72 -10.66 10.45 -10.87
N GLN A 73 -10.90 11.68 -10.51
CA GLN A 73 -12.07 12.02 -9.70
C GLN A 73 -13.32 11.54 -10.43
N GLY A 74 -14.15 10.83 -9.74
CA GLY A 74 -15.38 10.28 -10.34
C GLY A 74 -15.26 8.82 -10.73
N ASP A 75 -14.04 8.26 -10.71
CA ASP A 75 -13.89 6.86 -11.10
C ASP A 75 -14.49 5.96 -10.02
N THR A 76 -15.02 4.84 -10.44
CA THR A 76 -15.54 3.82 -9.50
C THR A 76 -14.44 2.80 -9.26
N ILE A 77 -14.19 2.53 -7.99
CA ILE A 77 -13.11 1.64 -7.59
C ILE A 77 -13.65 0.56 -6.68
N SER A 78 -13.12 -0.64 -6.79
CA SER A 78 -13.48 -1.74 -5.91
C SER A 78 -12.51 -1.72 -4.73
N VAL A 79 -13.02 -1.69 -3.53
CA VAL A 79 -12.21 -1.62 -2.32
C VAL A 79 -12.49 -2.84 -1.47
N ALA A 80 -11.45 -3.64 -1.22
CA ALA A 80 -11.57 -4.79 -0.34
C ALA A 80 -11.03 -4.38 1.03
N ALA A 81 -11.81 -4.59 2.07
CA ALA A 81 -11.38 -4.26 3.43
C ALA A 81 -10.47 -5.37 3.93
N ASP A 82 -9.29 -5.00 4.43
CA ASP A 82 -8.32 -5.99 4.88
C ASP A 82 -8.67 -6.57 6.25
N SER A 83 -9.50 -5.93 7.00
CA SER A 83 -9.86 -6.41 8.33
C SER A 83 -11.31 -6.14 8.63
N THR A 84 -11.82 -6.80 9.65
CA THR A 84 -13.19 -6.59 10.08
C THR A 84 -13.40 -5.14 10.52
N LYS A 85 -12.40 -4.54 11.16
CA LYS A 85 -12.55 -3.18 11.62
C LYS A 85 -12.71 -2.21 10.46
N VAL A 86 -11.94 -2.38 9.40
CA VAL A 86 -12.06 -1.54 8.21
C VAL A 86 -13.41 -1.79 7.56
N SER A 87 -13.83 -3.04 7.46
CA SER A 87 -15.10 -3.37 6.84
C SER A 87 -16.25 -2.77 7.64
N ASP A 88 -16.16 -2.80 8.96
CA ASP A 88 -17.23 -2.26 9.79
C ASP A 88 -17.34 -0.75 9.59
N ILE A 89 -16.23 -0.05 9.50
CA ILE A 89 -16.28 1.38 9.31
C ILE A 89 -16.82 1.74 7.92
N LEU A 90 -16.34 1.07 6.88
CA LEU A 90 -16.85 1.33 5.55
C LEU A 90 -18.34 0.99 5.45
N GLY A 91 -18.77 -0.01 6.19
CA GLY A 91 -20.17 -0.42 6.17
C GLY A 91 -21.13 0.57 6.82
N THR A 92 -20.59 1.55 7.56
CA THR A 92 -21.47 2.56 8.16
C THR A 92 -21.65 3.77 7.24
N TYR A 93 -21.36 3.61 5.95
CA TYR A 93 -21.41 4.73 5.03
C TYR A 93 -22.80 5.37 4.94
N GLN A 94 -22.80 6.67 4.72
CA GLN A 94 -24.02 7.42 4.54
C GLN A 94 -23.80 8.41 3.42
N GLU A 95 -24.86 8.90 2.87
CA GLU A 95 -24.80 9.74 1.69
C GLU A 95 -23.90 10.96 1.86
N HIS A 96 -23.84 11.54 3.02
CA HIS A 96 -23.10 12.76 3.21
C HIS A 96 -21.71 12.55 3.81
N ASN A 97 -21.32 11.31 4.04
CA ASN A 97 -20.02 11.04 4.63
C ASN A 97 -19.00 10.69 3.57
N SER A 98 -17.74 10.94 3.87
CA SER A 98 -16.66 10.54 2.99
C SER A 98 -15.63 9.78 3.79
N PHE A 99 -14.74 9.10 3.10
CA PHE A 99 -13.73 8.30 3.74
C PHE A 99 -12.38 8.59 3.10
N ARG A 100 -11.33 8.50 3.89
CA ARG A 100 -9.99 8.48 3.31
C ARG A 100 -9.48 7.06 3.54
N ILE A 101 -9.23 6.35 2.46
CA ILE A 101 -8.76 4.97 2.55
C ILE A 101 -7.27 4.95 2.31
N TYR A 102 -6.59 4.00 2.95
CA TYR A 102 -5.15 3.85 2.83
C TYR A 102 -4.85 2.45 2.33
N PHE A 103 -4.02 2.35 1.31
CA PHE A 103 -3.75 1.08 0.66
C PHE A 103 -2.32 1.03 0.13
N PRO A 104 -1.72 -0.15 -0.01
CA PRO A 104 -0.33 -0.27 -0.40
C PRO A 104 -0.09 -0.07 -1.89
N LYS A 105 -1.05 -0.40 -2.70
CA LYS A 105 -0.88 -0.32 -4.15
C LYS A 105 -2.22 -0.31 -4.85
N ILE A 106 -2.19 0.04 -6.12
CA ILE A 106 -3.38 0.05 -6.96
C ILE A 106 -3.30 -1.13 -7.89
N ASP A 107 -4.37 -1.92 -7.97
CA ASP A 107 -4.44 -3.05 -8.87
C ASP A 107 -5.33 -2.66 -10.05
N ASP A 108 -4.79 -2.67 -11.26
CA ASP A 108 -5.54 -2.32 -12.44
C ASP A 108 -5.82 -3.62 -13.16
N THR A 109 -7.05 -4.09 -13.11
CA THR A 109 -7.41 -5.37 -13.70
C THR A 109 -8.36 -5.15 -14.86
N SER A 110 -8.71 -6.21 -15.54
CA SER A 110 -9.64 -6.11 -16.66
C SER A 110 -11.02 -5.66 -16.19
N ASP A 111 -11.33 -5.84 -14.90
CA ASP A 111 -12.61 -5.42 -14.39
C ASP A 111 -12.56 -4.00 -13.81
N GLY A 112 -11.44 -3.34 -13.90
CA GLY A 112 -11.29 -1.97 -13.42
C GLY A 112 -10.25 -1.86 -12.33
N ILE A 113 -10.27 -0.77 -11.62
CA ILE A 113 -9.30 -0.49 -10.58
C ILE A 113 -9.77 -1.05 -9.25
N SER A 114 -8.87 -1.70 -8.53
CA SER A 114 -9.20 -2.20 -7.21
C SER A 114 -8.04 -1.96 -6.26
N VAL A 115 -8.34 -1.85 -4.97
CA VAL A 115 -7.34 -1.66 -3.94
C VAL A 115 -7.75 -2.46 -2.71
N THR A 116 -6.77 -2.82 -1.89
CA THR A 116 -7.04 -3.46 -0.60
C THR A 116 -6.83 -2.41 0.47
N CYS A 117 -7.88 -2.04 1.18
CA CYS A 117 -7.83 -0.97 2.17
C CYS A 117 -7.34 -1.52 3.50
N LEU A 118 -6.21 -1.00 3.96
CA LEU A 118 -5.63 -1.44 5.21
C LEU A 118 -6.05 -0.55 6.38
N ASP A 119 -6.44 0.68 6.11
CA ASP A 119 -6.84 1.60 7.15
C ASP A 119 -7.84 2.60 6.56
N VAL A 120 -8.70 3.15 7.37
CA VAL A 120 -9.72 4.06 6.87
C VAL A 120 -10.09 5.08 7.93
N VAL A 121 -10.37 6.31 7.49
CA VAL A 121 -10.86 7.37 8.37
C VAL A 121 -12.16 7.86 7.76
N GLN A 122 -13.19 7.98 8.57
CA GLN A 122 -14.49 8.46 8.12
C GLN A 122 -14.68 9.91 8.54
N TYR A 123 -15.17 10.73 7.61
CA TYR A 123 -15.43 12.14 7.88
C TYR A 123 -16.91 12.44 7.68
N ASP A 124 -17.43 13.38 8.45
CA ASP A 124 -18.80 13.81 8.25
C ASP A 124 -18.85 14.89 7.16
N SER A 125 -20.00 15.45 6.91
CA SER A 125 -20.18 16.42 5.83
C SER A 125 -19.40 17.71 6.09
N SER A 126 -19.00 17.98 7.32
CA SER A 126 -18.23 19.17 7.59
C SER A 126 -16.74 18.90 7.52
N GLY A 127 -16.33 17.68 7.31
CA GLY A 127 -14.92 17.34 7.22
C GLY A 127 -14.31 16.93 8.53
N GLU A 128 -15.12 16.69 9.56
CA GLU A 128 -14.58 16.27 10.83
C GLU A 128 -14.57 14.76 10.94
N ILE A 129 -13.60 14.21 11.65
CA ILE A 129 -13.45 12.77 11.77
C ILE A 129 -14.53 12.20 12.65
N ILE A 130 -15.23 11.18 12.12
CA ILE A 130 -16.24 10.49 12.90
C ILE A 130 -15.60 9.26 13.54
N GLN A 131 -14.82 8.50 12.81
CA GLN A 131 -14.15 7.31 13.33
C GLN A 131 -13.00 6.89 12.43
N GLN A 132 -12.12 6.07 12.93
CA GLN A 132 -11.01 5.57 12.15
C GLN A 132 -10.62 4.19 12.63
N ALA A 133 -10.06 3.41 11.73
CA ALA A 133 -9.79 2.01 12.00
C ALA A 133 -8.56 1.81 12.86
N GLU A 134 -7.60 2.72 12.79
CA GLU A 134 -6.37 2.54 13.42
C GLU A 134 -6.33 2.42 14.89
#